data_5410fdb4dfd2bac460ec1fdd7aabd63f
#
_entry.id   5410fdb4dfd2bac460ec1fdd7aabd63f
#
_cell.length_a   1.000
_cell.length_b   1.000
_cell.length_c   1.000
_cell.angle_alpha   90.00
_cell.angle_beta   90.00
_cell.angle_gamma   90.00
#
_symmetry.space_group_name_H-M   'P 1'
#
loop_
_entity.id
_entity.type
_entity.pdbx_description
1 polymer ?
#
loop_
_entity_poly.entity_id
_entity_poly.type
_entity_poly.pdbx_seq_one_letter_code
_entity_poly.pdbx_strand_id
1 'polypeptide(L)'
;NKYKGFMDGKSVYAFAAGDKAMYDFMDHNENIYNAYFSSIAHAKNTIYIETPYFIPDDALLTALRTAVLSSVDVRIIFPSFPDHNVVYYASLSYLEELLELGCKVYLYEKGFIHSKMILVDEEIASVGTANMDIRSFMINFEVNAFIYDEPTISRLYEIFEADIKDSKELLYSDFKARPIVQKIAESAARLFSPIL
;
A
#
# COMPACT_ATOMS: atom_id res chain seq x y z
N ASN A 1 1.97 -14.54 -19.61
CA ASN A 1 0.50 -14.51 -19.41
C ASN A 1 -0.08 -15.92 -19.12
N LYS A 2 0.47 -16.63 -18.11
CA LYS A 2 0.01 -17.98 -17.77
C LYS A 2 -1.20 -18.00 -16.82
N TYR A 3 -1.61 -16.87 -16.28
CA TYR A 3 -2.65 -16.79 -15.26
C TYR A 3 -3.75 -15.78 -15.62
N LYS A 4 -4.24 -15.85 -16.86
CA LYS A 4 -5.43 -15.09 -17.25
C LYS A 4 -6.67 -15.91 -16.91
N GLY A 5 -7.35 -15.56 -15.83
CA GLY A 5 -8.68 -16.07 -15.51
C GLY A 5 -9.75 -15.21 -16.19
N PHE A 6 -10.70 -15.84 -16.86
CA PHE A 6 -11.91 -15.16 -17.33
C PHE A 6 -13.07 -15.61 -16.47
N MET A 7 -13.74 -14.69 -15.82
CA MET A 7 -15.06 -14.89 -15.26
C MET A 7 -16.04 -13.93 -15.94
N ASP A 8 -16.98 -14.44 -16.67
CA ASP A 8 -18.09 -13.69 -17.31
C ASP A 8 -17.64 -12.44 -18.11
N GLY A 9 -16.59 -12.58 -18.91
CA GLY A 9 -16.03 -11.47 -19.69
C GLY A 9 -15.13 -10.52 -18.89
N LYS A 10 -14.94 -10.75 -17.60
CA LYS A 10 -14.09 -9.97 -16.68
C LYS A 10 -12.68 -10.52 -16.68
N SER A 11 -11.68 -9.63 -16.66
CA SER A 11 -10.29 -10.04 -16.59
C SER A 11 -9.74 -9.87 -15.19
N VAL A 12 -9.34 -10.98 -14.56
CA VAL A 12 -8.61 -10.98 -13.29
C VAL A 12 -7.22 -11.55 -13.58
N TYR A 13 -6.20 -10.83 -13.18
CA TYR A 13 -4.81 -11.28 -13.28
C TYR A 13 -4.29 -11.57 -11.88
N ALA A 14 -3.85 -12.80 -11.65
CA ALA A 14 -3.15 -13.14 -10.42
C ALA A 14 -1.63 -13.04 -10.67
N PHE A 15 -0.94 -12.34 -9.79
CA PHE A 15 0.50 -12.22 -9.76
C PHE A 15 1.02 -12.81 -8.45
N ALA A 16 2.18 -13.44 -8.51
CA ALA A 16 2.86 -13.99 -7.35
C ALA A 16 4.27 -13.41 -7.24
N ALA A 17 4.72 -13.22 -6.01
CA ALA A 17 6.11 -12.96 -5.65
C ALA A 17 6.64 -14.11 -4.79
N GLY A 18 7.94 -14.36 -4.76
CA GLY A 18 8.52 -15.43 -3.93
C GLY A 18 9.87 -15.95 -4.43
N ASP A 19 10.36 -17.05 -3.89
CA ASP A 19 11.69 -17.61 -4.02
C ASP A 19 12.20 -17.77 -5.46
N LYS A 20 13.51 -17.60 -5.65
CA LYS A 20 14.28 -17.63 -6.90
C LYS A 20 14.04 -18.87 -7.77
N ALA A 21 13.75 -20.04 -7.19
CA ALA A 21 13.47 -21.26 -7.97
C ALA A 21 12.11 -21.19 -8.71
N MET A 22 11.15 -20.46 -8.17
CA MET A 22 9.88 -20.14 -8.83
C MET A 22 10.07 -19.03 -9.87
N TYR A 23 11.05 -18.21 -9.68
CA TYR A 23 11.47 -17.11 -10.51
C TYR A 23 12.06 -17.55 -11.87
N ASP A 24 12.93 -18.54 -11.89
CA ASP A 24 13.50 -19.09 -13.12
C ASP A 24 12.41 -19.68 -14.04
N PHE A 25 11.25 -20.03 -13.47
CA PHE A 25 10.10 -20.51 -14.22
C PHE A 25 9.22 -19.39 -14.80
N MET A 26 9.22 -18.19 -14.22
CA MET A 26 8.27 -17.11 -14.53
C MET A 26 8.91 -15.92 -15.28
N ASP A 27 10.16 -16.00 -15.66
CA ASP A 27 10.90 -14.97 -16.41
C ASP A 27 10.67 -13.54 -15.83
N HIS A 28 11.47 -13.18 -14.81
CA HIS A 28 11.55 -11.87 -14.12
C HIS A 28 10.37 -11.46 -13.22
N ASN A 29 10.45 -11.50 -12.16
CA ASN A 29 10.42 -11.61 -10.71
C ASN A 29 9.72 -10.56 -9.86
N GLU A 30 9.30 -9.46 -10.38
CA GLU A 30 8.75 -8.34 -9.65
C GLU A 30 7.33 -8.02 -10.14
N ASN A 31 6.55 -9.05 -10.48
CA ASN A 31 5.26 -8.83 -11.13
C ASN A 31 4.29 -8.00 -10.27
N ILE A 32 4.19 -8.29 -8.95
CA ILE A 32 3.33 -7.52 -8.04
C ILE A 32 3.91 -6.13 -7.89
N TYR A 33 5.21 -6.01 -7.62
CA TYR A 33 5.91 -4.74 -7.47
C TYR A 33 5.76 -3.86 -8.71
N ASN A 34 6.08 -4.40 -9.89
CA ASN A 34 6.00 -3.67 -11.15
C ASN A 34 4.56 -3.23 -11.47
N ALA A 35 3.57 -4.06 -11.15
CA ALA A 35 2.16 -3.71 -11.33
C ALA A 35 1.74 -2.58 -10.38
N TYR A 36 2.17 -2.61 -9.11
CA TYR A 36 1.94 -1.52 -8.15
C TYR A 36 2.63 -0.23 -8.59
N PHE A 37 3.93 -0.31 -8.90
CA PHE A 37 4.70 0.84 -9.37
C PHE A 37 4.07 1.47 -10.61
N SER A 38 3.72 0.64 -11.60
CA SER A 38 3.08 1.13 -12.83
C SER A 38 1.73 1.78 -12.57
N SER A 39 0.88 1.17 -11.74
CA SER A 39 -0.43 1.72 -11.39
C SER A 39 -0.31 3.07 -10.70
N ILE A 40 0.60 3.19 -9.73
CA ILE A 40 0.86 4.43 -9.00
C ILE A 40 1.45 5.51 -9.91
N ALA A 41 2.45 5.16 -10.74
CA ALA A 41 3.14 6.10 -11.61
C ALA A 41 2.25 6.66 -12.74
N HIS A 42 1.19 5.95 -13.13
CA HIS A 42 0.25 6.37 -14.17
C HIS A 42 -1.07 6.92 -13.63
N ALA A 43 -1.25 6.95 -12.31
CA ALA A 43 -2.45 7.48 -11.69
C ALA A 43 -2.67 8.96 -12.02
N LYS A 44 -3.92 9.33 -12.29
CA LYS A 44 -4.32 10.69 -12.69
C LYS A 44 -5.20 11.39 -11.68
N ASN A 45 -6.02 10.62 -10.95
CA ASN A 45 -7.07 11.16 -10.10
C ASN A 45 -6.94 10.68 -8.66
N THR A 46 -6.86 9.36 -8.44
CA THR A 46 -6.93 8.76 -7.09
C THR A 46 -5.99 7.59 -6.92
N ILE A 47 -5.38 7.50 -5.73
CA ILE A 47 -4.67 6.31 -5.24
C ILE A 47 -5.11 6.06 -3.81
N TYR A 48 -5.83 4.96 -3.57
CA TYR A 48 -6.31 4.57 -2.25
C TYR A 48 -5.63 3.27 -1.83
N ILE A 49 -4.97 3.29 -0.69
CA ILE A 49 -4.16 2.17 -0.18
C ILE A 49 -4.68 1.78 1.20
N GLU A 50 -4.84 0.48 1.41
CA GLU A 50 -5.15 -0.11 2.71
C GLU A 50 -4.14 -1.20 3.01
N THR A 51 -3.34 -1.02 4.04
CA THR A 51 -2.24 -1.92 4.36
C THR A 51 -1.88 -1.88 5.84
N PRO A 52 -1.58 -3.04 6.48
CA PRO A 52 -1.10 -3.07 7.86
C PRO A 52 0.34 -2.58 8.01
N TYR A 53 1.16 -2.69 6.95
CA TYR A 53 2.56 -2.28 6.94
C TYR A 53 2.84 -1.39 5.74
N PHE A 54 3.54 -0.28 5.99
CA PHE A 54 3.86 0.71 4.96
C PHE A 54 5.35 1.05 5.01
N ILE A 55 6.16 0.22 4.36
CA ILE A 55 7.63 0.37 4.27
C ILE A 55 8.02 0.24 2.79
N PRO A 56 7.58 1.19 1.93
CA PRO A 56 7.92 1.17 0.51
C PRO A 56 9.40 1.38 0.30
N ASP A 57 9.93 0.89 -0.83
CA ASP A 57 11.24 1.28 -1.29
C ASP A 57 11.25 2.73 -1.82
N ASP A 58 12.44 3.22 -2.15
CA ASP A 58 12.62 4.60 -2.60
C ASP A 58 11.88 4.90 -3.91
N ALA A 59 11.72 3.92 -4.80
CA ALA A 59 11.05 4.13 -6.07
C ALA A 59 9.53 4.25 -5.89
N LEU A 60 8.90 3.36 -5.12
CA LEU A 60 7.47 3.44 -4.78
C LEU A 60 7.16 4.69 -3.97
N LEU A 61 8.00 5.02 -2.99
CA LEU A 61 7.83 6.24 -2.19
C LEU A 61 7.91 7.49 -3.09
N THR A 62 8.88 7.51 -4.03
CA THR A 62 9.02 8.62 -4.98
C THR A 62 7.82 8.71 -5.93
N ALA A 63 7.30 7.58 -6.41
CA ALA A 63 6.10 7.57 -7.23
C ALA A 63 4.88 8.12 -6.48
N LEU A 64 4.66 7.71 -5.23
CA LEU A 64 3.58 8.22 -4.37
C LEU A 64 3.74 9.73 -4.10
N ARG A 65 4.95 10.19 -3.76
CA ARG A 65 5.24 11.63 -3.58
C ARG A 65 4.94 12.42 -4.84
N THR A 66 5.35 11.91 -5.99
CA THR A 66 5.09 12.55 -7.30
C THR A 66 3.60 12.62 -7.58
N ALA A 67 2.83 11.57 -7.29
CA ALA A 67 1.39 11.56 -7.44
C ALA A 67 0.73 12.64 -6.56
N VAL A 68 1.07 12.72 -5.26
CA VAL A 68 0.56 13.76 -4.36
C VAL A 68 0.88 15.16 -4.88
N LEU A 69 2.14 15.41 -5.29
CA LEU A 69 2.57 16.70 -5.83
C LEU A 69 1.91 17.05 -7.18
N SER A 70 1.44 16.03 -7.90
CA SER A 70 0.66 16.18 -9.14
C SER A 70 -0.85 16.33 -8.91
N SER A 71 -1.25 16.53 -7.65
CA SER A 71 -2.66 16.70 -7.24
C SER A 71 -3.53 15.44 -7.38
N VAL A 72 -2.94 14.26 -7.41
CA VAL A 72 -3.66 13.01 -7.25
C VAL A 72 -4.13 12.89 -5.81
N ASP A 73 -5.39 12.53 -5.57
CA ASP A 73 -5.92 12.30 -4.21
C ASP A 73 -5.39 10.96 -3.66
N VAL A 74 -4.32 11.04 -2.88
CA VAL A 74 -3.69 9.86 -2.27
C VAL A 74 -4.21 9.70 -0.86
N ARG A 75 -4.82 8.52 -0.58
CA ARG A 75 -5.36 8.17 0.74
C ARG A 75 -4.80 6.84 1.21
N ILE A 76 -4.40 6.78 2.47
CA ILE A 76 -3.86 5.57 3.08
C ILE A 76 -4.61 5.25 4.36
N ILE A 77 -5.20 4.04 4.46
CA ILE A 77 -5.72 3.50 5.71
C ILE A 77 -4.66 2.60 6.32
N PHE A 78 -4.35 2.85 7.59
CA PHE A 78 -3.31 2.20 8.37
C PHE A 78 -3.83 1.84 9.77
N PRO A 79 -3.35 0.77 10.44
CA PRO A 79 -3.80 0.43 11.79
C PRO A 79 -3.53 1.54 12.81
N SER A 80 -4.45 1.76 13.74
CA SER A 80 -4.27 2.73 14.85
C SER A 80 -3.33 2.21 15.94
N PHE A 81 -3.09 0.89 16.01
CA PHE A 81 -2.22 0.26 16.98
C PHE A 81 -1.39 -0.86 16.35
N PRO A 82 -0.16 -1.09 16.85
CA PRO A 82 0.75 -2.08 16.29
C PRO A 82 0.40 -3.52 16.71
N ASP A 83 0.66 -4.46 15.80
CA ASP A 83 0.96 -5.86 16.15
C ASP A 83 2.47 -6.06 16.37
N HIS A 84 3.31 -5.35 15.58
CA HIS A 84 4.76 -5.31 15.67
C HIS A 84 5.27 -3.87 15.78
N ASN A 85 5.76 -3.50 16.96
CA ASN A 85 6.16 -2.12 17.26
C ASN A 85 7.20 -1.54 16.28
N VAL A 86 8.23 -2.33 15.93
CA VAL A 86 9.32 -1.82 15.06
C VAL A 86 8.79 -1.51 13.66
N VAL A 87 8.00 -2.41 13.08
CA VAL A 87 7.35 -2.24 11.76
C VAL A 87 6.41 -1.04 11.78
N TYR A 88 5.63 -0.89 12.85
CA TYR A 88 4.70 0.23 13.02
C TYR A 88 5.43 1.58 13.05
N TYR A 89 6.49 1.72 13.87
CA TYR A 89 7.25 2.94 13.94
C TYR A 89 8.01 3.24 12.63
N ALA A 90 8.55 2.22 11.97
CA ALA A 90 9.12 2.39 10.64
C ALA A 90 8.07 2.92 9.66
N SER A 91 6.87 2.32 9.60
CA SER A 91 5.78 2.76 8.74
C SER A 91 5.38 4.22 9.00
N LEU A 92 5.27 4.63 10.27
CA LEU A 92 4.95 6.02 10.62
C LEU A 92 5.98 7.01 10.06
N SER A 93 7.26 6.64 10.01
CA SER A 93 8.31 7.52 9.46
C SER A 93 8.17 7.75 7.96
N TYR A 94 7.67 6.78 7.20
CA TYR A 94 7.37 6.92 5.76
C TYR A 94 6.08 7.73 5.54
N LEU A 95 5.06 7.48 6.36
CA LEU A 95 3.80 8.22 6.30
C LEU A 95 3.98 9.71 6.60
N GLU A 96 4.95 10.09 7.47
CA GLU A 96 5.27 11.50 7.75
C GLU A 96 5.60 12.27 6.47
N GLU A 97 6.43 11.69 5.60
CA GLU A 97 6.84 12.34 4.35
C GLU A 97 5.66 12.59 3.41
N LEU A 98 4.73 11.63 3.34
CA LEU A 98 3.54 11.77 2.49
C LEU A 98 2.51 12.73 3.09
N LEU A 99 2.33 12.70 4.42
CA LEU A 99 1.48 13.66 5.15
C LEU A 99 1.94 15.11 4.94
N GLU A 100 3.26 15.35 4.98
CA GLU A 100 3.84 16.68 4.76
C GLU A 100 3.51 17.23 3.37
N LEU A 101 3.37 16.35 2.38
CA LEU A 101 3.04 16.71 1.01
C LEU A 101 1.52 16.85 0.75
N GLY A 102 0.68 16.42 1.69
CA GLY A 102 -0.79 16.52 1.59
C GLY A 102 -1.51 15.20 1.33
N CYS A 103 -0.82 14.06 1.40
CA CYS A 103 -1.47 12.75 1.45
C CYS A 103 -2.39 12.66 2.67
N LYS A 104 -3.57 12.05 2.53
CA LYS A 104 -4.49 11.81 3.64
C LYS A 104 -4.22 10.44 4.23
N VAL A 105 -3.94 10.39 5.53
CA VAL A 105 -3.71 9.14 6.26
C VAL A 105 -4.80 8.97 7.30
N TYR A 106 -5.38 7.78 7.36
CA TYR A 106 -6.46 7.41 8.25
C TYR A 106 -6.04 6.25 9.15
N LEU A 107 -6.16 6.41 10.45
CA LEU A 107 -5.88 5.39 11.45
C LEU A 107 -7.14 4.61 11.77
N TYR A 108 -7.21 3.35 11.35
CA TYR A 108 -8.36 2.49 11.55
C TYR A 108 -8.53 2.10 13.03
N GLU A 109 -9.73 2.34 13.61
CA GLU A 109 -9.96 2.21 15.05
C GLU A 109 -10.81 1.00 15.46
N LYS A 110 -11.54 0.35 14.54
CA LYS A 110 -12.43 -0.77 14.87
C LYS A 110 -11.74 -2.12 15.04
N GLY A 111 -10.42 -2.15 15.00
CA GLY A 111 -9.64 -3.38 15.16
C GLY A 111 -8.29 -3.28 14.46
N PHE A 112 -7.58 -4.40 14.33
CA PHE A 112 -6.36 -4.47 13.55
C PHE A 112 -6.73 -4.74 12.09
N ILE A 113 -6.64 -3.70 11.25
CA ILE A 113 -6.88 -3.87 9.81
C ILE A 113 -5.70 -4.64 9.20
N HIS A 114 -6.01 -5.73 8.51
CA HIS A 114 -4.99 -6.59 7.86
C HIS A 114 -5.23 -6.75 6.35
N SER A 115 -6.04 -5.89 5.78
CA SER A 115 -6.26 -5.82 4.34
C SER A 115 -4.99 -5.35 3.60
N LYS A 116 -4.81 -5.80 2.38
CA LYS A 116 -3.79 -5.34 1.46
C LYS A 116 -4.48 -5.06 0.14
N MET A 117 -4.83 -3.80 -0.03
CA MET A 117 -5.59 -3.32 -1.17
C MET A 117 -4.98 -2.03 -1.72
N ILE A 118 -4.97 -1.91 -3.04
CA ILE A 118 -4.74 -0.65 -3.73
C ILE A 118 -5.83 -0.45 -4.78
N LEU A 119 -6.35 0.77 -4.84
CA LEU A 119 -7.34 1.20 -5.82
C LEU A 119 -6.79 2.42 -6.55
N VAL A 120 -6.85 2.42 -7.87
CA VAL A 120 -6.31 3.51 -8.70
C VAL A 120 -7.34 3.92 -9.76
N ASP A 121 -7.69 5.19 -9.76
CA ASP A 121 -8.49 5.89 -10.79
C ASP A 121 -9.86 5.25 -11.11
N GLU A 122 -10.41 4.43 -10.22
CA GLU A 122 -11.61 3.61 -10.48
C GLU A 122 -11.45 2.63 -11.65
N GLU A 123 -10.22 2.45 -12.15
CA GLU A 123 -9.90 1.59 -13.29
C GLU A 123 -9.19 0.30 -12.88
N ILE A 124 -8.42 0.33 -11.78
CA ILE A 124 -7.59 -0.78 -11.31
C ILE A 124 -7.79 -0.97 -9.82
N ALA A 125 -8.00 -2.21 -9.42
CA ALA A 125 -7.89 -2.63 -8.02
C ALA A 125 -6.93 -3.80 -7.89
N SER A 126 -6.16 -3.84 -6.80
CA SER A 126 -5.42 -5.04 -6.39
C SER A 126 -5.78 -5.41 -4.97
N VAL A 127 -6.08 -6.69 -4.75
CA VAL A 127 -6.33 -7.27 -3.43
C VAL A 127 -5.54 -8.56 -3.31
N GLY A 128 -4.88 -8.77 -2.17
CA GLY A 128 -4.08 -9.96 -1.99
C GLY A 128 -3.38 -10.07 -0.66
N THR A 129 -2.20 -10.69 -0.66
CA THR A 129 -1.42 -10.95 0.54
C THR A 129 -0.24 -10.00 0.71
N ALA A 130 0.22 -9.33 -0.37
CA ALA A 130 1.37 -8.44 -0.35
C ALA A 130 1.08 -7.13 0.37
N ASN A 131 1.79 -6.85 1.47
CA ASN A 131 1.79 -5.54 2.10
C ASN A 131 2.52 -4.51 1.21
N MET A 132 2.38 -3.23 1.53
CA MET A 132 3.18 -2.17 0.92
C MET A 132 4.55 -2.09 1.59
N ASP A 133 5.32 -3.19 1.50
CA ASP A 133 6.66 -3.28 2.08
C ASP A 133 7.65 -4.05 1.20
N ILE A 134 8.94 -3.80 1.42
CA ILE A 134 10.05 -4.38 0.65
C ILE A 134 10.04 -5.91 0.73
N ARG A 135 9.73 -6.48 1.89
CA ARG A 135 9.72 -7.94 2.07
C ARG A 135 8.63 -8.60 1.25
N SER A 136 7.41 -8.05 1.28
CA SER A 136 6.30 -8.58 0.48
C SER A 136 6.61 -8.55 -1.01
N PHE A 137 7.33 -7.55 -1.48
CA PHE A 137 7.64 -7.43 -2.89
C PHE A 137 8.85 -8.25 -3.34
N MET A 138 9.87 -8.43 -2.48
CA MET A 138 11.18 -8.97 -2.88
C MET A 138 11.52 -10.33 -2.26
N ILE A 139 10.90 -10.70 -1.14
CA ILE A 139 11.35 -11.83 -0.32
C ILE A 139 10.24 -12.86 -0.09
N ASN A 140 9.04 -12.41 0.29
CA ASN A 140 7.95 -13.29 0.68
C ASN A 140 7.29 -13.95 -0.54
N PHE A 141 6.62 -15.07 -0.28
CA PHE A 141 5.66 -15.65 -1.22
C PHE A 141 4.34 -14.93 -1.09
N GLU A 142 3.95 -14.16 -2.08
CA GLU A 142 2.73 -13.38 -2.07
C GLU A 142 1.90 -13.65 -3.33
N VAL A 143 0.59 -13.43 -3.23
CA VAL A 143 -0.35 -13.51 -4.33
C VAL A 143 -1.33 -12.35 -4.31
N ASN A 144 -1.45 -11.63 -5.43
CA ASN A 144 -2.41 -10.55 -5.59
C ASN A 144 -3.26 -10.76 -6.85
N ALA A 145 -4.55 -10.47 -6.71
CA ALA A 145 -5.46 -10.37 -7.83
C ALA A 145 -5.51 -8.91 -8.30
N PHE A 146 -5.25 -8.67 -9.58
CA PHE A 146 -5.48 -7.37 -10.22
C PHE A 146 -6.79 -7.43 -10.98
N ILE A 147 -7.67 -6.50 -10.66
CA ILE A 147 -9.08 -6.48 -11.05
C ILE A 147 -9.32 -5.25 -11.92
N TYR A 148 -9.95 -5.46 -13.07
CA TYR A 148 -10.32 -4.42 -14.04
C TYR A 148 -11.83 -4.41 -14.29
N ASP A 149 -12.60 -5.08 -13.44
CA ASP A 149 -14.06 -5.18 -13.50
C ASP A 149 -14.68 -4.01 -12.74
N GLU A 150 -15.29 -3.09 -13.46
CA GLU A 150 -15.88 -1.85 -12.93
C GLU A 150 -16.83 -2.08 -11.73
N PRO A 151 -17.83 -3.02 -11.78
CA PRO A 151 -18.68 -3.27 -10.62
C PRO A 151 -17.94 -3.74 -9.38
N THR A 152 -16.91 -4.57 -9.55
CA THR A 152 -16.08 -5.05 -8.44
C THR A 152 -15.24 -3.92 -7.87
N ILE A 153 -14.63 -3.10 -8.73
CA ILE A 153 -13.83 -1.93 -8.32
C ILE A 153 -14.70 -0.94 -7.55
N SER A 154 -15.88 -0.60 -8.07
CA SER A 154 -16.82 0.30 -7.39
C SER A 154 -17.19 -0.22 -5.99
N ARG A 155 -17.40 -1.54 -5.86
CA ARG A 155 -17.67 -2.14 -4.55
C ARG A 155 -16.48 -2.04 -3.59
N LEU A 156 -15.25 -2.16 -4.08
CA LEU A 156 -14.04 -2.00 -3.26
C LEU A 156 -13.85 -0.54 -2.82
N TYR A 157 -14.19 0.45 -3.65
CA TYR A 157 -14.23 1.86 -3.25
C TYR A 157 -15.27 2.11 -2.14
N GLU A 158 -16.47 1.51 -2.24
CA GLU A 158 -17.48 1.62 -1.17
C GLU A 158 -16.97 1.03 0.17
N ILE A 159 -16.24 -0.08 0.13
CA ILE A 159 -15.61 -0.69 1.32
C ILE A 159 -14.57 0.26 1.90
N PHE A 160 -13.66 0.78 1.07
CA PHE A 160 -12.63 1.72 1.51
C PHE A 160 -13.24 2.98 2.17
N GLU A 161 -14.29 3.55 1.57
CA GLU A 161 -14.99 4.70 2.15
C GLU A 161 -15.74 4.36 3.46
N ALA A 162 -16.18 3.11 3.63
CA ALA A 162 -16.75 2.65 4.90
C ALA A 162 -15.65 2.54 5.97
N ASP A 163 -14.46 2.04 5.62
CA ASP A 163 -13.32 1.93 6.54
C ASP A 163 -12.75 3.30 6.92
N ILE A 164 -12.81 4.31 6.03
CA ILE A 164 -12.52 5.70 6.39
C ILE A 164 -13.44 6.19 7.51
N LYS A 165 -14.76 5.88 7.47
CA LYS A 165 -15.71 6.30 8.51
C LYS A 165 -15.41 5.66 9.86
N ASP A 166 -14.73 4.51 9.86
CA ASP A 166 -14.30 3.78 11.05
C ASP A 166 -12.86 4.13 11.45
N SER A 167 -12.29 5.16 10.84
CA SER A 167 -10.92 5.62 11.03
C SER A 167 -10.87 7.06 11.53
N LYS A 168 -9.76 7.41 12.15
CA LYS A 168 -9.43 8.78 12.52
C LYS A 168 -8.39 9.35 11.55
N GLU A 169 -8.68 10.49 10.94
CA GLU A 169 -7.71 11.18 10.09
C GLU A 169 -6.50 11.65 10.92
N LEU A 170 -5.31 11.34 10.44
CA LEU A 170 -4.05 11.75 11.03
C LEU A 170 -3.61 13.08 10.40
N LEU A 171 -3.81 14.17 11.12
CA LEU A 171 -3.40 15.49 10.65
C LEU A 171 -1.89 15.67 10.80
N TYR A 172 -1.24 16.23 9.77
CA TYR A 172 0.20 16.50 9.82
C TYR A 172 0.62 17.39 11.00
N SER A 173 -0.21 18.37 11.37
CA SER A 173 0.03 19.24 12.54
C SER A 173 0.12 18.43 13.84
N ASP A 174 -0.78 17.49 14.04
CA ASP A 174 -0.82 16.64 15.24
C ASP A 174 0.35 15.67 15.23
N PHE A 175 0.64 15.09 14.06
CA PHE A 175 1.77 14.19 13.88
C PHE A 175 3.11 14.90 14.12
N LYS A 176 3.27 16.11 13.63
CA LYS A 176 4.47 16.94 13.87
C LYS A 176 4.66 17.30 15.34
N ALA A 177 3.58 17.45 16.10
CA ALA A 177 3.61 17.79 17.53
C ALA A 177 3.92 16.60 18.46
N ARG A 178 4.06 15.36 17.92
CA ARG A 178 4.36 14.17 18.72
C ARG A 178 5.68 14.27 19.49
N PRO A 179 5.82 13.57 20.64
CA PRO A 179 7.01 13.63 21.49
C PRO A 179 8.31 13.30 20.73
N ILE A 180 9.39 13.98 21.07
CA ILE A 180 10.71 13.77 20.45
C ILE A 180 11.20 12.32 20.60
N VAL A 181 10.87 11.66 21.71
CA VAL A 181 11.21 10.25 21.95
C VAL A 181 10.57 9.33 20.90
N GLN A 182 9.32 9.61 20.51
CA GLN A 182 8.64 8.86 19.45
C GLN A 182 9.33 9.08 18.10
N LYS A 183 9.68 10.33 17.76
CA LYS A 183 10.41 10.66 16.52
C LYS A 183 11.76 9.93 16.43
N ILE A 184 12.47 9.84 17.56
CA ILE A 184 13.74 9.09 17.63
C ILE A 184 13.48 7.57 17.41
N ALA A 185 12.44 7.03 18.04
CA ALA A 185 12.08 5.62 17.86
C ALA A 185 11.70 5.29 16.41
N GLU A 186 10.93 6.16 15.74
CA GLU A 186 10.57 6.03 14.33
C GLU A 186 11.80 6.11 13.41
N SER A 187 12.70 7.08 13.65
CA SER A 187 13.94 7.22 12.89
C SER A 187 14.87 6.01 13.09
N ALA A 188 14.96 5.49 14.31
CA ALA A 188 15.73 4.29 14.60
C ALA A 188 15.10 3.05 13.93
N ALA A 189 13.77 2.90 13.99
CA ALA A 189 13.06 1.80 13.35
C ALA A 189 13.26 1.83 11.82
N ARG A 190 13.28 3.02 11.21
CA ARG A 190 13.53 3.19 9.77
C ARG A 190 14.89 2.65 9.33
N LEU A 191 15.92 2.69 10.16
CA LEU A 191 17.23 2.12 9.84
C LEU A 191 17.18 0.59 9.62
N PHE A 192 16.17 -0.06 10.18
CA PHE A 192 15.95 -1.49 10.00
C PHE A 192 15.01 -1.83 8.82
N SER A 193 14.47 -0.83 8.12
CA SER A 193 13.55 -1.04 6.99
C SER A 193 14.01 -2.08 5.95
N PRO A 194 15.31 -2.19 5.60
CA PRO A 194 15.74 -3.17 4.60
C PRO A 194 15.59 -4.63 5.04
N ILE A 195 15.35 -4.88 6.33
CA ILE A 195 15.20 -6.24 6.89
C ILE A 195 13.84 -6.50 7.55
N LEU A 196 12.95 -5.49 7.53
CA LEU A 196 11.59 -5.55 8.11
C LEU A 196 10.55 -6.06 7.12
#